data_1673a96681ef6c71dad32c90582ed26e
#
_entry.id   1673a96681ef6c71dad32c90582ed26e
#
_cell.length_a   1.000
_cell.length_b   1.000
_cell.length_c   1.000
_cell.angle_alpha   90.00
_cell.angle_beta   90.00
_cell.angle_gamma   90.00
#
_symmetry.space_group_name_H-M   'P 1'
#
loop_
_entity.id
_entity.type
_entity.pdbx_description
1 polymer ?
#
loop_
_entity_poly.entity_id
_entity_poly.type
_entity_poly.pdbx_seq_one_letter_code
_entity_poly.pdbx_strand_id
1 'polypeptide(L)'
;MQEKKLNPEQAQEVIREAVRLQQEQEGKIDTQTLEASAEEIGVDPQHLREALRRIEQEHLRRAQRRKYLLVAFAVFAALFVLNLLYSQRALSQAWSEVALRRAQLQNVQERKANLLPRLESLAQQVNQQQREKLQTLAQALRQNPAQASALAQQLLKDPSMRNDWLIVRLMDEITGSENRIAVERKRFEEAAARYEQTAGRFPINLARPLLGYPKQVERPN
;
A
#
# COMPACT_ATOMS: atom_id res chain seq x y z
N MET A 1 39.98 27.55 -40.58
CA MET A 1 38.79 26.70 -40.47
C MET A 1 39.27 25.27 -40.25
N GLN A 2 39.06 24.67 -39.11
CA GLN A 2 39.43 23.27 -38.86
C GLN A 2 38.39 22.36 -39.55
N GLU A 3 38.83 21.57 -40.53
CA GLU A 3 38.01 20.55 -41.13
C GLU A 3 37.66 19.47 -40.09
N LYS A 4 36.45 19.49 -39.64
CA LYS A 4 35.91 18.50 -38.74
C LYS A 4 35.60 17.22 -39.55
N LYS A 5 36.47 16.20 -39.44
CA LYS A 5 36.23 14.90 -40.07
C LYS A 5 35.04 14.21 -39.39
N LEU A 6 33.96 14.02 -40.10
CA LEU A 6 32.74 13.34 -39.64
C LEU A 6 32.85 11.84 -39.93
N ASN A 7 32.36 11.00 -39.02
CA ASN A 7 32.22 9.57 -39.22
C ASN A 7 31.10 9.31 -40.29
N PRO A 8 31.17 8.23 -41.11
CA PRO A 8 30.18 7.94 -42.16
C PRO A 8 28.72 7.99 -41.70
N GLU A 9 28.43 7.53 -40.48
CA GLU A 9 27.07 7.58 -39.87
C GLU A 9 26.62 9.04 -39.60
N GLN A 10 27.50 9.86 -39.03
CA GLN A 10 27.24 11.27 -38.80
C GLN A 10 27.05 12.06 -40.10
N ALA A 11 27.82 11.70 -41.16
CA ALA A 11 27.65 12.33 -42.47
C ALA A 11 26.28 12.00 -43.09
N GLN A 12 25.77 10.77 -42.94
CA GLN A 12 24.42 10.40 -43.40
C GLN A 12 23.31 11.12 -42.63
N GLU A 13 23.48 11.31 -41.32
CA GLU A 13 22.51 12.01 -40.50
C GLU A 13 22.44 13.51 -40.86
N VAL A 14 23.57 14.15 -41.09
CA VAL A 14 23.66 15.54 -41.57
C VAL A 14 23.03 15.70 -42.96
N ILE A 15 23.25 14.76 -43.86
CA ILE A 15 22.64 14.80 -45.21
C ILE A 15 21.13 14.65 -45.13
N ARG A 16 20.62 13.71 -44.30
CA ARG A 16 19.17 13.56 -44.11
C ARG A 16 18.52 14.84 -43.53
N GLU A 17 19.17 15.46 -42.56
CA GLU A 17 18.67 16.69 -41.96
C GLU A 17 18.73 17.88 -42.94
N ALA A 18 19.78 17.96 -43.77
CA ALA A 18 19.89 18.98 -44.82
C ALA A 18 18.78 18.81 -45.88
N VAL A 19 18.50 17.56 -46.33
CA VAL A 19 17.40 17.28 -47.27
C VAL A 19 16.04 17.62 -46.66
N ARG A 20 15.86 17.33 -45.38
CA ARG A 20 14.61 17.70 -44.66
C ARG A 20 14.43 19.20 -44.57
N LEU A 21 15.49 19.94 -44.25
CA LEU A 21 15.47 21.39 -44.19
C LEU A 21 15.21 22.01 -45.57
N GLN A 22 15.76 21.43 -46.64
CA GLN A 22 15.52 21.88 -48.03
C GLN A 22 14.04 21.65 -48.41
N GLN A 23 13.47 20.49 -48.13
CA GLN A 23 12.05 20.20 -48.36
C GLN A 23 11.11 21.10 -47.55
N GLU A 24 11.48 21.42 -46.31
CA GLU A 24 10.74 22.37 -45.47
C GLU A 24 10.80 23.82 -46.03
N GLN A 25 11.87 24.19 -46.75
CA GLN A 25 11.99 25.52 -47.40
C GLN A 25 11.27 25.57 -48.76
N GLU A 26 11.32 24.53 -49.56
CA GLU A 26 10.64 24.44 -50.85
C GLU A 26 9.11 24.47 -50.74
N GLY A 27 8.57 24.06 -49.59
CA GLY A 27 7.13 24.14 -49.32
C GLY A 27 6.63 25.45 -48.74
N LYS A 28 7.51 26.44 -48.49
CA LYS A 28 7.11 27.74 -47.93
C LYS A 28 6.95 28.77 -49.06
N ILE A 29 5.73 29.24 -49.23
CA ILE A 29 5.43 30.38 -50.14
C ILE A 29 5.82 31.63 -49.39
N ASP A 30 6.66 32.48 -50.03
CA ASP A 30 7.01 33.77 -49.45
C ASP A 30 5.79 34.71 -49.39
N THR A 31 5.71 35.50 -48.34
CA THR A 31 4.60 36.44 -48.13
C THR A 31 4.41 37.45 -49.25
N GLN A 32 5.52 37.81 -49.91
CA GLN A 32 5.45 38.71 -51.09
C GLN A 32 4.80 38.01 -52.29
N THR A 33 5.15 36.76 -52.53
CA THR A 33 4.56 35.92 -53.59
C THR A 33 3.08 35.67 -53.37
N LEU A 34 2.69 35.51 -52.07
CA LEU A 34 1.31 35.33 -51.69
C LEU A 34 0.50 36.62 -51.86
N GLU A 35 1.08 37.79 -51.53
CA GLU A 35 0.45 39.13 -51.75
C GLU A 35 0.23 39.41 -53.22
N ALA A 36 1.24 39.12 -54.06
CA ALA A 36 1.11 39.29 -55.53
C ALA A 36 0.03 38.40 -56.15
N SER A 37 -0.03 37.10 -55.71
CA SER A 37 -1.06 36.18 -56.19
C SER A 37 -2.46 36.54 -55.70
N ALA A 38 -2.60 37.17 -54.52
CA ALA A 38 -3.86 37.61 -53.97
C ALA A 38 -4.40 38.86 -54.72
N GLU A 39 -3.51 39.76 -55.14
CA GLU A 39 -3.84 40.94 -55.92
C GLU A 39 -4.36 40.56 -57.31
N GLU A 40 -3.78 39.53 -57.94
CA GLU A 40 -4.26 38.96 -59.22
C GLU A 40 -5.68 38.39 -59.15
N ILE A 41 -6.09 37.89 -58.00
CA ILE A 41 -7.42 37.29 -57.74
C ILE A 41 -8.41 38.36 -57.26
N GLY A 42 -7.97 39.63 -57.05
CA GLY A 42 -8.81 40.72 -56.57
C GLY A 42 -9.06 40.74 -55.06
N VAL A 43 -8.20 40.13 -54.28
CA VAL A 43 -8.26 40.17 -52.80
C VAL A 43 -7.49 41.40 -52.31
N ASP A 44 -8.13 42.22 -51.48
CA ASP A 44 -7.49 43.40 -50.88
C ASP A 44 -6.27 42.94 -50.00
N PRO A 45 -5.07 43.53 -50.23
CA PRO A 45 -3.87 43.22 -49.44
C PRO A 45 -4.05 43.42 -47.93
N GLN A 46 -4.96 44.34 -47.52
CA GLN A 46 -5.24 44.53 -46.10
C GLN A 46 -5.93 43.31 -45.46
N HIS A 47 -6.86 42.72 -46.17
CA HIS A 47 -7.55 41.50 -45.70
C HIS A 47 -6.62 40.29 -45.63
N LEU A 48 -5.70 40.15 -46.56
CA LEU A 48 -4.68 39.11 -46.54
C LEU A 48 -3.75 39.22 -45.33
N ARG A 49 -3.24 40.44 -45.07
CA ARG A 49 -2.39 40.70 -43.89
C ARG A 49 -3.12 40.43 -42.58
N GLU A 50 -4.39 40.80 -42.50
CA GLU A 50 -5.21 40.51 -41.31
C GLU A 50 -5.43 38.98 -41.13
N ALA A 51 -5.68 38.26 -42.22
CA ALA A 51 -5.81 36.79 -42.18
C ALA A 51 -4.51 36.09 -41.73
N LEU A 52 -3.34 36.52 -42.26
CA LEU A 52 -2.04 36.02 -41.85
C LEU A 52 -1.79 36.28 -40.36
N ARG A 53 -2.06 37.48 -39.85
CA ARG A 53 -1.94 37.81 -38.43
C ARG A 53 -2.85 36.91 -37.55
N ARG A 54 -4.09 36.68 -37.98
CA ARG A 54 -5.02 35.78 -37.25
C ARG A 54 -4.52 34.37 -37.18
N ILE A 55 -4.05 33.82 -38.31
CA ILE A 55 -3.48 32.47 -38.38
C ILE A 55 -2.23 32.33 -37.49
N GLU A 56 -1.33 33.30 -37.55
CA GLU A 56 -0.12 33.34 -36.74
C GLU A 56 -0.47 33.41 -35.23
N GLN A 57 -1.43 34.27 -34.85
CA GLN A 57 -1.92 34.34 -33.48
C GLN A 57 -2.57 33.03 -33.01
N GLU A 58 -3.32 32.37 -33.89
CA GLU A 58 -3.91 31.08 -33.56
C GLU A 58 -2.84 29.97 -33.37
N HIS A 59 -1.81 29.95 -34.21
CA HIS A 59 -0.68 29.02 -34.05
C HIS A 59 0.07 29.27 -32.74
N LEU A 60 0.34 30.53 -32.40
CA LEU A 60 0.96 30.91 -31.12
C LEU A 60 0.09 30.51 -29.91
N ARG A 61 -1.22 30.78 -29.97
CA ARG A 61 -2.15 30.36 -28.91
C ARG A 61 -2.22 28.85 -28.75
N ARG A 62 -2.23 28.09 -29.86
CA ARG A 62 -2.21 26.59 -29.82
C ARG A 62 -0.90 26.08 -29.23
N ALA A 63 0.25 26.66 -29.62
CA ALA A 63 1.54 26.31 -29.07
C ALA A 63 1.65 26.62 -27.57
N GLN A 64 1.15 27.76 -27.12
CA GLN A 64 1.08 28.14 -25.71
C GLN A 64 0.16 27.21 -24.92
N ARG A 65 -1.03 26.89 -25.43
CA ARG A 65 -1.96 25.93 -24.78
C ARG A 65 -1.31 24.56 -24.60
N ARG A 66 -0.58 24.06 -25.61
CA ARG A 66 0.15 22.78 -25.49
C ARG A 66 1.22 22.84 -24.38
N LYS A 67 1.99 23.91 -24.28
CA LYS A 67 2.98 24.11 -23.21
C LYS A 67 2.32 24.12 -21.84
N TYR A 68 1.22 24.87 -21.66
CA TYR A 68 0.49 24.89 -20.40
C TYR A 68 -0.10 23.52 -20.03
N LEU A 69 -0.64 22.77 -21.00
CA LEU A 69 -1.13 21.41 -20.78
C LEU A 69 -0.01 20.44 -20.35
N LEU A 70 1.16 20.53 -20.99
CA LEU A 70 2.32 19.72 -20.61
C LEU A 70 2.82 20.07 -19.20
N VAL A 71 2.90 21.34 -18.85
CA VAL A 71 3.28 21.76 -17.49
C VAL A 71 2.25 21.31 -16.47
N ALA A 72 0.95 21.50 -16.76
CA ALA A 72 -0.12 21.03 -15.87
C ALA A 72 -0.08 19.50 -15.68
N PHE A 73 0.16 18.76 -16.75
CA PHE A 73 0.32 17.31 -16.68
C PHE A 73 1.55 16.90 -15.87
N ALA A 74 2.69 17.58 -16.07
CA ALA A 74 3.91 17.31 -15.30
C ALA A 74 3.72 17.58 -13.80
N VAL A 75 3.06 18.69 -13.44
CA VAL A 75 2.71 19.00 -12.05
C VAL A 75 1.76 17.95 -11.47
N PHE A 76 0.71 17.57 -12.22
CA PHE A 76 -0.21 16.53 -11.79
C PHE A 76 0.49 15.19 -11.57
N ALA A 77 1.36 14.79 -12.51
CA ALA A 77 2.16 13.55 -12.39
C ALA A 77 3.08 13.58 -11.16
N ALA A 78 3.75 14.72 -10.91
CA ALA A 78 4.59 14.88 -9.73
C ALA A 78 3.78 14.77 -8.42
N LEU A 79 2.63 15.42 -8.33
CA LEU A 79 1.73 15.32 -7.17
C LEU A 79 1.20 13.89 -6.99
N PHE A 80 0.90 13.20 -8.08
CA PHE A 80 0.45 11.82 -8.04
C PHE A 80 1.54 10.87 -7.52
N VAL A 81 2.79 11.03 -7.97
CA VAL A 81 3.94 10.26 -7.46
C VAL A 81 4.18 10.54 -5.98
N LEU A 82 4.14 11.80 -5.56
CA LEU A 82 4.26 12.17 -4.14
C LEU A 82 3.15 11.53 -3.30
N ASN A 83 1.92 11.51 -3.81
CA ASN A 83 0.80 10.83 -3.17
C ASN A 83 1.05 9.33 -3.03
N LEU A 84 1.55 8.66 -4.09
CA LEU A 84 1.89 7.24 -4.02
C LEU A 84 2.94 6.94 -2.95
N LEU A 85 4.02 7.72 -2.90
CA LEU A 85 5.09 7.56 -1.90
C LEU A 85 4.58 7.78 -0.47
N TYR A 86 3.79 8.82 -0.26
CA TYR A 86 3.17 9.09 1.03
C TYR A 86 2.23 7.96 1.46
N SER A 87 1.36 7.52 0.55
CA SER A 87 0.39 6.45 0.79
C SER A 87 1.07 5.12 1.07
N GLN A 88 2.13 4.78 0.33
CA GLN A 88 2.92 3.58 0.57
C GLN A 88 3.51 3.58 1.98
N ARG A 89 4.09 4.69 2.41
CA ARG A 89 4.70 4.80 3.74
C ARG A 89 3.66 4.65 4.85
N ALA A 90 2.53 5.35 4.74
CA ALA A 90 1.45 5.30 5.72
C ALA A 90 0.81 3.91 5.81
N LEU A 91 0.51 3.28 4.67
CA LEU A 91 -0.08 1.94 4.61
C LEU A 91 0.90 0.87 5.10
N SER A 92 2.17 0.94 4.71
CA SER A 92 3.20 -0.01 5.15
C SER A 92 3.37 0.02 6.66
N GLN A 93 3.43 1.20 7.28
CA GLN A 93 3.54 1.33 8.74
C GLN A 93 2.31 0.76 9.46
N ALA A 94 1.11 1.12 9.01
CA ALA A 94 -0.12 0.62 9.61
C ALA A 94 -0.29 -0.90 9.42
N TRP A 95 0.08 -1.42 8.25
CA TRP A 95 0.03 -2.86 7.96
C TRP A 95 1.03 -3.66 8.77
N SER A 96 2.25 -3.15 8.95
CA SER A 96 3.26 -3.81 9.79
C SER A 96 2.85 -3.90 11.25
N GLU A 97 2.13 -2.90 11.77
CA GLU A 97 1.56 -2.98 13.13
C GLU A 97 0.49 -4.07 13.22
N VAL A 98 -0.40 -4.19 12.23
CA VAL A 98 -1.40 -5.28 12.17
C VAL A 98 -0.71 -6.64 12.15
N ALA A 99 0.32 -6.81 11.33
CA ALA A 99 1.09 -8.06 11.24
C ALA A 99 1.76 -8.41 12.57
N LEU A 100 2.36 -7.42 13.25
CA LEU A 100 2.97 -7.60 14.57
C LEU A 100 1.93 -8.06 15.61
N ARG A 101 0.75 -7.40 15.68
CA ARG A 101 -0.29 -7.77 16.63
C ARG A 101 -0.90 -9.13 16.33
N ARG A 102 -1.04 -9.49 15.06
CA ARG A 102 -1.46 -10.83 14.64
C ARG A 102 -0.48 -11.90 15.13
N ALA A 103 0.82 -11.69 14.94
CA ALA A 103 1.85 -12.61 15.42
C ALA A 103 1.84 -12.74 16.96
N GLN A 104 1.66 -11.63 17.69
CA GLN A 104 1.54 -11.67 19.15
C GLN A 104 0.32 -12.47 19.61
N LEU A 105 -0.83 -12.28 18.97
CA LEU A 105 -2.04 -13.05 19.27
C LEU A 105 -1.82 -14.55 18.99
N GLN A 106 -1.23 -14.90 17.85
CA GLN A 106 -0.89 -16.29 17.51
C GLN A 106 0.05 -16.91 18.55
N ASN A 107 1.11 -16.20 18.95
CA ASN A 107 2.05 -16.70 19.98
C ASN A 107 1.35 -17.00 21.31
N VAL A 108 0.39 -16.19 21.72
CA VAL A 108 -0.36 -16.45 22.97
C VAL A 108 -1.31 -17.62 22.80
N GLN A 109 -1.94 -17.78 21.63
CA GLN A 109 -2.79 -18.94 21.30
C GLN A 109 -2.00 -20.24 21.27
N GLU A 110 -0.81 -20.24 20.66
CA GLU A 110 0.09 -21.40 20.64
C GLU A 110 0.56 -21.79 22.05
N ARG A 111 0.92 -20.81 22.88
CA ARG A 111 1.27 -21.08 24.29
C ARG A 111 0.12 -21.75 25.02
N LYS A 112 -1.12 -21.27 24.83
CA LYS A 112 -2.31 -21.90 25.39
C LYS A 112 -2.49 -23.33 24.87
N ALA A 113 -2.34 -23.58 23.57
CA ALA A 113 -2.45 -24.92 23.00
C ALA A 113 -1.44 -25.88 23.62
N ASN A 114 -0.25 -25.42 23.98
CA ASN A 114 0.80 -26.21 24.63
C ASN A 114 0.51 -26.51 26.11
N LEU A 115 -0.50 -25.90 26.73
CA LEU A 115 -0.89 -26.21 28.11
C LEU A 115 -1.55 -27.60 28.23
N LEU A 116 -2.31 -28.01 27.22
CA LEU A 116 -3.03 -29.27 27.24
C LEU A 116 -2.09 -30.49 27.35
N PRO A 117 -1.05 -30.67 26.50
CA PRO A 117 -0.11 -31.78 26.65
C PRO A 117 0.63 -31.76 27.99
N ARG A 118 0.96 -30.56 28.52
CA ARG A 118 1.60 -30.46 29.84
C ARG A 118 0.66 -30.90 30.96
N LEU A 119 -0.61 -30.53 30.87
CA LEU A 119 -1.63 -30.91 31.83
C LEU A 119 -1.84 -32.44 31.83
N GLU A 120 -1.89 -33.06 30.63
CA GLU A 120 -2.02 -34.50 30.47
C GLU A 120 -0.79 -35.28 31.02
N SER A 121 0.42 -34.78 30.71
CA SER A 121 1.65 -35.33 31.25
C SER A 121 1.71 -35.25 32.78
N LEU A 122 1.32 -34.11 33.35
CA LEU A 122 1.27 -33.94 34.80
C LEU A 122 0.22 -34.85 35.46
N ALA A 123 -0.93 -35.03 34.83
CA ALA A 123 -1.98 -35.94 35.29
C ALA A 123 -1.52 -37.42 35.39
N GLN A 124 -0.52 -37.81 34.62
CA GLN A 124 0.06 -39.18 34.72
C GLN A 124 1.02 -39.35 35.91
N GLN A 125 1.57 -38.25 36.43
CA GLN A 125 2.61 -38.25 37.48
C GLN A 125 2.07 -38.10 38.90
N VAL A 126 0.81 -37.72 39.03
CA VAL A 126 0.16 -37.44 40.31
C VAL A 126 -0.70 -38.58 40.82
N ASN A 127 -1.15 -38.48 42.07
CA ASN A 127 -2.04 -39.48 42.68
C ASN A 127 -3.42 -39.53 41.98
N GLN A 128 -4.19 -40.61 42.21
CA GLN A 128 -5.47 -40.82 41.51
C GLN A 128 -6.47 -39.66 41.69
N GLN A 129 -6.59 -39.12 42.90
CA GLN A 129 -7.53 -38.05 43.20
C GLN A 129 -7.17 -36.74 42.48
N GLN A 130 -5.90 -36.42 42.41
CA GLN A 130 -5.39 -35.28 41.64
C GLN A 130 -5.54 -35.51 40.13
N ARG A 131 -5.28 -36.76 39.66
CA ARG A 131 -5.41 -37.14 38.26
C ARG A 131 -6.82 -36.90 37.71
N GLU A 132 -7.86 -37.31 38.42
CA GLU A 132 -9.26 -37.11 38.03
C GLU A 132 -9.60 -35.64 37.87
N LYS A 133 -9.14 -34.80 38.81
CA LYS A 133 -9.33 -33.33 38.74
C LYS A 133 -8.59 -32.72 37.56
N LEU A 134 -7.35 -33.10 37.28
CA LEU A 134 -6.56 -32.63 36.14
C LEU A 134 -7.14 -33.09 34.80
N GLN A 135 -7.67 -34.32 34.72
CA GLN A 135 -8.37 -34.82 33.52
C GLN A 135 -9.66 -34.05 33.26
N THR A 136 -10.43 -33.72 34.31
CA THR A 136 -11.62 -32.88 34.18
C THR A 136 -11.23 -31.48 33.67
N LEU A 137 -10.14 -30.91 34.17
CA LEU A 137 -9.61 -29.62 33.67
C LEU A 137 -9.12 -29.73 32.22
N ALA A 138 -8.43 -30.84 31.85
CA ALA A 138 -8.02 -31.05 30.47
C ALA A 138 -9.20 -31.14 29.50
N GLN A 139 -10.26 -31.83 29.92
CA GLN A 139 -11.51 -31.88 29.16
C GLN A 139 -12.18 -30.53 29.03
N ALA A 140 -12.27 -29.75 30.12
CA ALA A 140 -12.76 -28.39 30.09
C ALA A 140 -11.92 -27.50 29.16
N LEU A 141 -10.60 -27.60 29.18
CA LEU A 141 -9.68 -26.83 28.32
C LEU A 141 -9.88 -27.13 26.83
N ARG A 142 -10.25 -28.37 26.48
CA ARG A 142 -10.59 -28.77 25.10
C ARG A 142 -11.93 -28.23 24.64
N GLN A 143 -12.95 -28.23 25.52
CA GLN A 143 -14.33 -27.92 25.15
C GLN A 143 -14.69 -26.44 25.32
N ASN A 144 -14.30 -25.86 26.46
CA ASN A 144 -14.61 -24.49 26.79
C ASN A 144 -13.49 -23.85 27.63
N PRO A 145 -12.63 -23.08 27.01
CA PRO A 145 -11.48 -22.45 27.68
C PRO A 145 -11.85 -21.52 28.83
N ALA A 146 -12.98 -20.80 28.74
CA ALA A 146 -13.43 -19.93 29.81
C ALA A 146 -13.84 -20.75 31.06
N GLN A 147 -14.51 -21.89 30.87
CA GLN A 147 -14.81 -22.83 31.96
C GLN A 147 -13.54 -23.42 32.55
N ALA A 148 -12.55 -23.75 31.71
CA ALA A 148 -11.27 -24.27 32.19
C ALA A 148 -10.54 -23.26 33.11
N SER A 149 -10.58 -21.97 32.77
CA SER A 149 -10.00 -20.90 33.61
C SER A 149 -10.70 -20.80 34.95
N ALA A 150 -12.04 -20.84 34.96
CA ALA A 150 -12.82 -20.83 36.22
C ALA A 150 -12.56 -22.09 37.07
N LEU A 151 -12.50 -23.27 36.44
CA LEU A 151 -12.18 -24.53 37.09
C LEU A 151 -10.77 -24.52 37.65
N ALA A 152 -9.77 -24.02 36.93
CA ALA A 152 -8.41 -23.88 37.42
C ALA A 152 -8.33 -23.00 38.66
N GLN A 153 -9.04 -21.88 38.69
CA GLN A 153 -9.16 -21.01 39.88
C GLN A 153 -9.81 -21.71 41.07
N GLN A 154 -10.82 -22.54 40.83
CA GLN A 154 -11.45 -23.33 41.86
C GLN A 154 -10.50 -24.40 42.41
N LEU A 155 -9.76 -25.10 41.56
CA LEU A 155 -8.78 -26.11 41.95
C LEU A 155 -7.60 -25.53 42.72
N LEU A 156 -7.21 -24.26 42.48
CA LEU A 156 -6.21 -23.55 43.30
C LEU A 156 -6.63 -23.34 44.75
N LYS A 157 -7.91 -23.40 45.06
CA LYS A 157 -8.42 -23.31 46.43
C LYS A 157 -8.39 -24.65 47.18
N ASP A 158 -8.20 -25.77 46.45
CA ASP A 158 -8.17 -27.10 46.99
C ASP A 158 -6.80 -27.39 47.63
N PRO A 159 -6.73 -27.70 48.91
CA PRO A 159 -5.47 -27.98 49.60
C PRO A 159 -4.66 -29.14 48.96
N SER A 160 -5.33 -30.14 48.37
CA SER A 160 -4.67 -31.29 47.74
C SER A 160 -3.92 -30.90 46.47
N MET A 161 -4.31 -29.80 45.80
CA MET A 161 -3.69 -29.29 44.59
C MET A 161 -2.62 -28.24 44.90
N ARG A 162 -2.75 -27.49 45.98
CA ARG A 162 -1.81 -26.41 46.36
C ARG A 162 -0.45 -26.89 46.81
N ASN A 163 -0.33 -28.12 47.27
CA ASN A 163 0.91 -28.66 47.81
C ASN A 163 1.92 -28.99 46.67
N ASP A 164 1.48 -29.06 45.42
CA ASP A 164 2.34 -29.29 44.27
C ASP A 164 2.52 -27.98 43.47
N TRP A 165 3.74 -27.47 43.49
CA TRP A 165 4.07 -26.21 42.85
C TRP A 165 3.90 -26.28 41.31
N LEU A 166 4.10 -27.45 40.69
CA LEU A 166 3.90 -27.63 39.24
C LEU A 166 2.43 -27.50 38.90
N ILE A 167 1.53 -28.08 39.72
CA ILE A 167 0.09 -27.96 39.57
C ILE A 167 -0.32 -26.50 39.69
N VAL A 168 0.12 -25.82 40.77
CA VAL A 168 -0.19 -24.39 40.99
C VAL A 168 0.24 -23.54 39.83
N ARG A 169 1.49 -23.68 39.38
CA ARG A 169 2.03 -22.94 38.24
C ARG A 169 1.24 -23.16 36.96
N LEU A 170 0.85 -24.41 36.67
CA LEU A 170 0.08 -24.72 35.46
C LEU A 170 -1.34 -24.15 35.54
N MET A 171 -1.98 -24.18 36.71
CA MET A 171 -3.27 -23.56 36.94
C MET A 171 -3.24 -22.03 36.75
N ASP A 172 -2.20 -21.37 37.27
CA ASP A 172 -1.98 -19.92 37.07
C ASP A 172 -1.75 -19.60 35.59
N GLU A 173 -1.01 -20.45 34.88
CA GLU A 173 -0.77 -20.26 33.46
C GLU A 173 -2.06 -20.43 32.63
N ILE A 174 -2.92 -21.41 32.97
CA ILE A 174 -4.23 -21.61 32.34
C ILE A 174 -5.14 -20.40 32.62
N THR A 175 -5.24 -19.98 33.87
CA THR A 175 -6.05 -18.83 34.28
C THR A 175 -5.59 -17.54 33.59
N GLY A 176 -4.28 -17.32 33.52
CA GLY A 176 -3.71 -16.12 32.90
C GLY A 176 -3.78 -16.10 31.37
N SER A 177 -3.86 -17.27 30.73
CA SER A 177 -3.82 -17.40 29.26
C SER A 177 -5.02 -16.74 28.59
N GLU A 178 -6.23 -16.88 29.14
CA GLU A 178 -7.46 -16.28 28.61
C GLU A 178 -7.41 -14.76 28.63
N ASN A 179 -6.96 -14.21 29.73
CA ASN A 179 -6.82 -12.75 29.86
C ASN A 179 -5.79 -12.20 28.85
N ARG A 180 -4.67 -12.89 28.67
CA ARG A 180 -3.65 -12.49 27.68
C ARG A 180 -4.20 -12.55 26.25
N ILE A 181 -4.95 -13.60 25.89
CA ILE A 181 -5.60 -13.71 24.59
C ILE A 181 -6.59 -12.55 24.37
N ALA A 182 -7.42 -12.27 25.37
CA ALA A 182 -8.39 -11.15 25.28
C ALA A 182 -7.69 -9.80 25.09
N VAL A 183 -6.59 -9.55 25.79
CA VAL A 183 -5.80 -8.32 25.66
C VAL A 183 -5.14 -8.23 24.28
N GLU A 184 -4.50 -9.32 23.81
CA GLU A 184 -3.84 -9.29 22.48
C GLU A 184 -4.86 -9.24 21.34
N ARG A 185 -6.04 -9.88 21.48
CA ARG A 185 -7.15 -9.74 20.53
C ARG A 185 -7.61 -8.28 20.45
N LYS A 186 -7.81 -7.62 21.58
CA LYS A 186 -8.17 -6.20 21.62
C LYS A 186 -7.12 -5.33 20.90
N ARG A 187 -5.83 -5.56 21.18
CA ARG A 187 -4.73 -4.82 20.53
C ARG A 187 -4.70 -5.04 19.02
N PHE A 188 -4.97 -6.27 18.58
CA PHE A 188 -5.08 -6.59 17.16
C PHE A 188 -6.26 -5.85 16.51
N GLU A 189 -7.45 -5.85 17.13
CA GLU A 189 -8.63 -5.13 16.64
C GLU A 189 -8.38 -3.61 16.54
N GLU A 190 -7.71 -3.04 17.54
CA GLU A 190 -7.32 -1.62 17.51
C GLU A 190 -6.33 -1.31 16.37
N ALA A 191 -5.37 -2.18 16.11
CA ALA A 191 -4.44 -2.03 15.00
C ALA A 191 -5.14 -2.19 13.64
N ALA A 192 -6.04 -3.18 13.51
CA ALA A 192 -6.86 -3.39 12.33
C ALA A 192 -7.74 -2.17 12.02
N ALA A 193 -8.42 -1.63 13.04
CA ALA A 193 -9.26 -0.43 12.90
C ALA A 193 -8.43 0.80 12.45
N ARG A 194 -7.25 1.01 13.02
CA ARG A 194 -6.33 2.10 12.60
C ARG A 194 -5.86 1.94 11.16
N TYR A 195 -5.54 0.72 10.75
CA TYR A 195 -5.19 0.43 9.37
C TYR A 195 -6.36 0.73 8.43
N GLU A 196 -7.57 0.22 8.71
CA GLU A 196 -8.77 0.42 7.91
C GLU A 196 -9.13 1.90 7.78
N GLN A 197 -9.00 2.66 8.88
CA GLN A 197 -9.16 4.11 8.86
C GLN A 197 -8.14 4.80 7.95
N THR A 198 -6.87 4.40 8.01
CA THR A 198 -5.80 4.95 7.16
C THR A 198 -6.05 4.59 5.69
N ALA A 199 -6.40 3.33 5.41
CA ALA A 199 -6.68 2.82 4.06
C ALA A 199 -7.92 3.45 3.42
N GLY A 200 -8.86 3.95 4.23
CA GLY A 200 -10.08 4.64 3.78
C GLY A 200 -9.92 6.15 3.58
N ARG A 201 -8.85 6.77 4.08
CA ARG A 201 -8.65 8.23 3.98
C ARG A 201 -8.30 8.68 2.56
N PHE A 202 -8.87 9.81 2.14
CA PHE A 202 -8.40 10.53 0.96
C PHE A 202 -7.05 11.23 1.28
N PRO A 203 -6.05 11.21 0.40
CA PRO A 203 -6.03 10.59 -0.94
C PRO A 203 -5.49 9.13 -0.96
N ILE A 204 -5.20 8.53 0.19
CA ILE A 204 -4.61 7.18 0.34
C ILE A 204 -5.51 6.11 -0.29
N ASN A 205 -6.84 6.25 -0.16
CA ASN A 205 -7.81 5.31 -0.70
C ASN A 205 -7.72 5.14 -2.23
N LEU A 206 -7.24 6.16 -2.96
CA LEU A 206 -7.01 6.09 -4.41
C LEU A 206 -5.72 5.34 -4.76
N ALA A 207 -4.68 5.54 -3.95
CA ALA A 207 -3.38 4.90 -4.14
C ALA A 207 -3.37 3.43 -3.67
N ARG A 208 -4.17 3.11 -2.65
CA ARG A 208 -4.23 1.78 -2.00
C ARG A 208 -4.35 0.60 -2.97
N PRO A 209 -5.31 0.56 -3.92
CA PRO A 209 -5.45 -0.57 -4.83
C PRO A 209 -4.24 -0.72 -5.76
N LEU A 210 -3.61 0.38 -6.16
CA LEU A 210 -2.39 0.38 -6.98
C LEU A 210 -1.19 -0.18 -6.23
N LEU A 211 -1.17 -0.01 -4.91
CA LEU A 211 -0.12 -0.50 -4.02
C LEU A 211 -0.37 -1.93 -3.51
N GLY A 212 -1.50 -2.56 -3.89
CA GLY A 212 -1.82 -3.94 -3.52
C GLY A 212 -2.26 -4.15 -2.07
N TYR A 213 -2.61 -3.09 -1.34
CA TYR A 213 -3.08 -3.21 0.05
C TYR A 213 -4.58 -3.51 0.13
N PRO A 214 -5.03 -4.44 1.02
CA PRO A 214 -6.44 -4.76 1.20
C PRO A 214 -7.20 -3.59 1.82
N LYS A 215 -8.52 -3.54 1.60
CA LYS A 215 -9.39 -2.52 2.22
C LYS A 215 -9.68 -2.84 3.69
N GLN A 216 -9.80 -4.11 4.00
CA GLN A 216 -10.15 -4.62 5.32
C GLN A 216 -9.14 -5.68 5.75
N VAL A 217 -8.95 -5.81 7.06
CA VAL A 217 -8.09 -6.81 7.67
C VAL A 217 -8.91 -8.07 7.96
N GLU A 218 -8.42 -9.23 7.54
CA GLU A 218 -9.02 -10.50 7.95
C GLU A 218 -8.83 -10.70 9.46
N ARG A 219 -9.94 -10.93 10.13
CA ARG A 219 -9.96 -11.19 11.57
C ARG A 219 -9.80 -12.68 11.85
N PRO A 220 -8.85 -13.07 12.72
CA PRO A 220 -8.73 -14.46 13.15
C PRO A 220 -9.95 -14.85 13.97
N ASN A 221 -10.45 -16.04 13.73
CA ASN A 221 -11.55 -16.65 14.49
C ASN A 221 -11.16 -16.90 15.96
#